data_03bc764367edb24c5764ea4907d9daca
#
_entry.id   03bc764367edb24c5764ea4907d9daca
#
_cell.length_a   1.000
_cell.length_b   1.000
_cell.length_c   1.000
_cell.angle_alpha   90.00
_cell.angle_beta   90.00
_cell.angle_gamma   90.00
#
_symmetry.space_group_name_H-M   'P 1'
#
loop_
_entity.id
_entity.type
_entity.pdbx_description
1 polymer ?
#
loop_
_entity_poly.entity_id
_entity_poly.type
_entity_poly.pdbx_seq_one_letter_code
_entity_poly.pdbx_strand_id
1 'polypeptide(L)'
;MLLALRLAVPLLAAVVTAADAVGQSPAPRPRARDAGVAIGILPPGPLNAITDVAGVRVGQVTVVEGDSVRTGVTAILPHGGNLFRERVPAAIHVGNGFGKLLGVTQVRELGEMETPILLTCTLCVWNAADAMAGWMLRQPGMAEVRSINPVVGETNDGMLNDIRSRPVHAEHVVRALETASDGRVREGAVGAGTGTVAFGWKGGIGTSSRALPSTLGGYTVGVLVQSNFGGVLSINGAPVGRELGRYAFQRELGADARGPQDRGDGSIMIVVATDAPLSARSLERLASRAIVGLGRTGASMTNGSGDYGIAFSTAAEVRRQFGARAPAPMADLPNDAMSPLFQAVAEATEEAIINSLFAAETTTGSGATVEALPLDRVMEILRRYNALGWDRRLGH
;
A
#
# COMPACT_ATOMS: atom_id res chain seq x y z
N MET A 1 21.15 -88.44 -31.82
CA MET A 1 20.40 -87.89 -30.67
C MET A 1 21.16 -86.68 -30.14
N LEU A 2 20.82 -85.50 -30.66
CA LEU A 2 21.43 -84.26 -30.22
C LEU A 2 20.37 -83.47 -29.46
N LEU A 3 20.65 -83.20 -28.20
CA LEU A 3 19.83 -82.39 -27.31
C LEU A 3 20.18 -80.87 -27.52
N ALA A 4 19.22 -80.08 -27.98
CA ALA A 4 19.41 -78.59 -28.13
C ALA A 4 18.97 -77.90 -26.84
N LEU A 5 19.93 -77.30 -26.15
CA LEU A 5 19.74 -76.45 -24.97
C LEU A 5 19.33 -75.06 -25.42
N ARG A 6 18.09 -74.62 -25.11
CA ARG A 6 17.65 -73.22 -25.34
C ARG A 6 17.95 -72.39 -24.09
N LEU A 7 18.87 -71.39 -24.23
CA LEU A 7 19.08 -70.35 -23.24
C LEU A 7 17.96 -69.30 -23.39
N ALA A 8 17.21 -69.06 -22.33
CA ALA A 8 16.30 -67.91 -22.20
C ALA A 8 17.02 -66.77 -21.56
N VAL A 9 17.09 -65.60 -22.28
CA VAL A 9 17.62 -64.33 -21.76
C VAL A 9 16.44 -63.52 -21.21
N PRO A 10 16.46 -63.12 -19.93
CA PRO A 10 15.42 -62.23 -19.43
C PRO A 10 15.67 -60.79 -19.89
N LEU A 11 14.66 -60.19 -20.56
CA LEU A 11 14.61 -58.78 -20.92
C LEU A 11 14.28 -57.95 -19.66
N LEU A 12 15.24 -57.22 -19.14
CA LEU A 12 15.04 -56.31 -18.03
C LEU A 12 14.44 -55.01 -18.61
N ALA A 13 13.13 -54.75 -18.41
CA ALA A 13 12.48 -53.52 -18.75
C ALA A 13 12.83 -52.46 -17.69
N ALA A 14 13.67 -51.48 -18.06
CA ALA A 14 13.93 -50.30 -17.23
C ALA A 14 12.69 -49.38 -17.27
N VAL A 15 11.96 -49.31 -16.17
CA VAL A 15 10.90 -48.30 -15.95
C VAL A 15 11.59 -46.98 -15.60
N VAL A 16 11.69 -46.08 -16.57
CA VAL A 16 12.09 -44.68 -16.32
C VAL A 16 10.88 -43.97 -15.74
N THR A 17 10.87 -43.75 -14.43
CA THR A 17 9.91 -42.85 -13.78
C THR A 17 10.34 -41.43 -14.11
N ALA A 18 9.56 -40.77 -14.98
CA ALA A 18 9.65 -39.32 -15.14
C ALA A 18 9.17 -38.69 -13.82
N ALA A 19 10.11 -38.17 -13.03
CA ALA A 19 9.79 -37.31 -11.91
C ALA A 19 9.28 -35.97 -12.49
N ASP A 20 7.99 -35.71 -12.36
CA ASP A 20 7.42 -34.42 -12.63
C ASP A 20 8.18 -33.36 -11.80
N ALA A 21 8.93 -32.51 -12.47
CA ALA A 21 9.51 -31.33 -11.86
C ALA A 21 8.34 -30.40 -11.48
N VAL A 22 7.82 -30.56 -10.29
CA VAL A 22 6.94 -29.56 -9.66
C VAL A 22 7.76 -28.28 -9.62
N GLY A 23 7.46 -27.36 -10.52
CA GLY A 23 8.09 -26.05 -10.59
C GLY A 23 7.93 -25.38 -9.22
N GLN A 24 9.03 -25.22 -8.48
CA GLN A 24 9.05 -24.47 -7.26
C GLN A 24 8.58 -23.06 -7.59
N SER A 25 7.47 -22.64 -6.99
CA SER A 25 7.07 -21.22 -7.05
C SER A 25 8.27 -20.37 -6.61
N PRO A 26 8.62 -19.32 -7.34
CA PRO A 26 9.76 -18.49 -6.96
C PRO A 26 9.58 -18.01 -5.51
N ALA A 27 10.66 -17.99 -4.76
CA ALA A 27 10.65 -17.51 -3.39
C ALA A 27 10.08 -16.09 -3.34
N PRO A 28 9.26 -15.75 -2.34
CA PRO A 28 8.67 -14.43 -2.23
C PRO A 28 9.77 -13.37 -2.20
N ARG A 29 9.56 -12.26 -2.91
CA ARG A 29 10.51 -11.15 -2.96
C ARG A 29 10.68 -10.55 -1.56
N PRO A 30 11.92 -10.17 -1.16
CA PRO A 30 12.18 -9.63 0.16
C PRO A 30 11.56 -8.24 0.32
N ARG A 31 11.24 -7.85 1.54
CA ARG A 31 10.99 -6.45 1.89
C ARG A 31 12.31 -5.67 1.96
N ALA A 32 12.23 -4.35 1.95
CA ALA A 32 13.41 -3.50 1.99
C ALA A 32 14.35 -3.82 3.18
N ARG A 33 13.80 -3.94 4.39
CA ARG A 33 14.60 -4.29 5.58
C ARG A 33 15.19 -5.67 5.53
N ASP A 34 14.47 -6.66 5.00
CA ASP A 34 14.99 -8.03 4.84
C ASP A 34 16.19 -8.06 3.89
N ALA A 35 16.22 -7.14 2.92
CA ALA A 35 17.34 -6.93 2.01
C ALA A 35 18.45 -6.02 2.59
N GLY A 36 18.33 -5.53 3.83
CA GLY A 36 19.31 -4.65 4.48
C GLY A 36 19.14 -3.17 4.17
N VAL A 37 17.99 -2.77 3.61
CA VAL A 37 17.63 -1.36 3.37
C VAL A 37 16.84 -0.84 4.57
N ALA A 38 17.53 -0.27 5.56
CA ALA A 38 16.91 0.36 6.71
C ALA A 38 16.59 1.83 6.40
N ILE A 39 15.31 2.19 6.49
CA ILE A 39 14.83 3.55 6.28
C ILE A 39 14.61 4.22 7.63
N GLY A 40 15.26 5.38 7.80
CA GLY A 40 15.12 6.20 9.01
C GLY A 40 15.83 5.66 10.23
N ILE A 41 15.49 6.23 11.40
CA ILE A 41 16.12 5.96 12.69
C ILE A 41 15.18 5.32 13.71
N LEU A 42 13.86 5.39 13.48
CA LEU A 42 12.87 4.87 14.42
C LEU A 42 12.64 3.37 14.20
N PRO A 43 12.49 2.57 15.29
CA PRO A 43 12.26 1.14 15.17
C PRO A 43 10.89 0.85 14.55
N PRO A 44 10.78 -0.18 13.69
CA PRO A 44 9.49 -0.66 13.20
C PRO A 44 8.73 -1.39 14.31
N GLY A 45 7.41 -1.50 14.15
CA GLY A 45 6.60 -2.43 14.95
C GLY A 45 6.83 -3.89 14.55
N PRO A 46 6.20 -4.85 15.25
CA PRO A 46 6.44 -6.29 15.08
C PRO A 46 6.17 -6.82 13.68
N LEU A 47 5.15 -6.31 12.98
CA LEU A 47 4.81 -6.68 11.60
C LEU A 47 5.42 -5.73 10.58
N ASN A 48 5.92 -4.57 11.04
CA ASN A 48 6.30 -3.44 10.21
C ASN A 48 5.21 -3.10 9.17
N ALA A 49 3.97 -2.99 9.63
CA ALA A 49 2.77 -2.80 8.82
C ALA A 49 1.78 -1.85 9.51
N ILE A 50 0.84 -1.30 8.75
CA ILE A 50 -0.23 -0.45 9.29
C ILE A 50 -1.04 -1.15 10.40
N THR A 51 -1.11 -2.46 10.35
CA THR A 51 -1.77 -3.32 11.34
C THR A 51 -1.03 -3.45 12.67
N ASP A 52 0.16 -2.89 12.82
CA ASP A 52 0.79 -2.72 14.14
C ASP A 52 0.06 -1.68 15.00
N VAL A 53 -0.72 -0.79 14.38
CA VAL A 53 -1.60 0.13 15.12
C VAL A 53 -2.83 -0.64 15.60
N ALA A 54 -3.01 -0.68 16.92
CA ALA A 54 -4.06 -1.48 17.56
C ALA A 54 -5.45 -1.17 17.00
N GLY A 55 -6.18 -2.21 16.61
CA GLY A 55 -7.54 -2.15 16.06
C GLY A 55 -7.59 -2.08 14.53
N VAL A 56 -6.53 -1.64 13.86
CA VAL A 56 -6.49 -1.55 12.39
C VAL A 56 -6.54 -2.93 11.75
N ARG A 57 -7.41 -3.08 10.75
CA ARG A 57 -7.53 -4.29 9.93
C ARG A 57 -7.42 -3.97 8.45
N VAL A 58 -6.82 -4.87 7.69
CA VAL A 58 -6.67 -4.74 6.23
C VAL A 58 -7.22 -5.98 5.54
N GLY A 59 -8.05 -5.77 4.53
CA GLY A 59 -8.54 -6.82 3.64
C GLY A 59 -8.24 -6.51 2.19
N GLN A 60 -7.89 -7.53 1.41
CA GLN A 60 -7.42 -7.36 0.04
C GLN A 60 -8.06 -8.39 -0.89
N VAL A 61 -8.65 -7.92 -1.99
CA VAL A 61 -9.18 -8.75 -3.06
C VAL A 61 -8.52 -8.37 -4.37
N THR A 62 -7.74 -9.29 -4.92
CA THR A 62 -7.15 -9.17 -6.26
C THR A 62 -8.14 -9.65 -7.31
N VAL A 63 -8.31 -8.88 -8.39
CA VAL A 63 -9.16 -9.20 -9.53
C VAL A 63 -8.26 -9.35 -10.76
N VAL A 64 -8.18 -10.57 -11.26
CA VAL A 64 -7.43 -10.95 -12.46
C VAL A 64 -8.37 -11.74 -13.36
N GLU A 65 -8.69 -11.20 -14.54
CA GLU A 65 -9.59 -11.85 -15.49
C GLU A 65 -8.99 -11.78 -16.89
N GLY A 66 -8.93 -12.90 -17.56
CA GLY A 66 -8.33 -13.02 -18.90
C GLY A 66 -6.96 -12.33 -18.98
N ASP A 67 -6.70 -11.72 -20.14
CA ASP A 67 -5.44 -11.05 -20.44
C ASP A 67 -5.47 -9.54 -20.16
N SER A 68 -6.63 -8.98 -19.79
CA SER A 68 -6.81 -7.52 -19.75
C SER A 68 -7.12 -6.95 -18.38
N VAL A 69 -7.63 -7.73 -17.41
CA VAL A 69 -8.01 -7.21 -16.09
C VAL A 69 -6.92 -7.49 -15.05
N ARG A 70 -6.35 -6.43 -14.50
CA ARG A 70 -5.34 -6.46 -13.42
C ARG A 70 -5.62 -5.34 -12.44
N THR A 71 -6.49 -5.59 -11.47
CA THR A 71 -6.92 -4.58 -10.49
C THR A 71 -7.36 -5.23 -9.17
N GLY A 72 -8.04 -4.51 -8.32
CA GLY A 72 -8.60 -5.05 -7.08
C GLY A 72 -9.06 -3.99 -6.10
N VAL A 73 -9.29 -4.44 -4.87
CA VAL A 73 -9.73 -3.62 -3.74
C VAL A 73 -8.81 -3.89 -2.53
N THR A 74 -8.44 -2.82 -1.84
CA THR A 74 -7.82 -2.88 -0.51
C THR A 74 -8.70 -2.09 0.46
N ALA A 75 -9.19 -2.74 1.50
CA ALA A 75 -10.00 -2.14 2.56
C ALA A 75 -9.16 -1.93 3.81
N ILE A 76 -9.25 -0.76 4.44
CA ILE A 76 -8.61 -0.44 5.72
C ILE A 76 -9.72 -0.06 6.71
N LEU A 77 -9.82 -0.83 7.79
CA LEU A 77 -10.79 -0.61 8.86
C LEU A 77 -10.06 -0.06 10.09
N PRO A 78 -10.39 1.15 10.57
CA PRO A 78 -9.80 1.73 11.77
C PRO A 78 -9.99 0.91 13.05
N HIS A 79 -11.10 0.20 13.16
CA HIS A 79 -11.39 -0.74 14.24
C HIS A 79 -12.43 -1.79 13.83
N GLY A 80 -12.61 -2.81 14.66
CA GLY A 80 -13.52 -3.93 14.37
C GLY A 80 -14.99 -3.71 14.71
N GLY A 81 -15.36 -2.52 15.24
CA GLY A 81 -16.75 -2.16 15.55
C GLY A 81 -17.47 -1.49 14.38
N ASN A 82 -18.70 -1.01 14.63
CA ASN A 82 -19.46 -0.24 13.66
C ASN A 82 -18.93 1.20 13.57
N LEU A 83 -18.19 1.52 12.51
CA LEU A 83 -17.54 2.82 12.31
C LEU A 83 -18.53 3.99 12.19
N PHE A 84 -19.75 3.76 11.74
CA PHE A 84 -20.78 4.79 11.73
C PHE A 84 -21.25 5.19 13.13
N ARG A 85 -21.33 4.19 14.01
CA ARG A 85 -21.74 4.40 15.41
C ARG A 85 -20.63 4.95 16.28
N GLU A 86 -19.42 4.50 16.03
CA GLU A 86 -18.23 4.89 16.77
C GLU A 86 -17.16 5.43 15.78
N ARG A 87 -17.30 6.69 15.44
CA ARG A 87 -16.46 7.37 14.45
C ARG A 87 -15.05 7.63 14.98
N VAL A 88 -14.09 7.58 14.09
CA VAL A 88 -12.71 7.96 14.42
C VAL A 88 -12.39 9.39 13.95
N PRO A 89 -11.61 10.17 14.70
CA PRO A 89 -11.09 11.43 14.18
C PRO A 89 -10.22 11.14 12.97
N ALA A 90 -10.35 11.95 11.92
CA ALA A 90 -9.63 11.78 10.68
C ALA A 90 -9.37 13.12 10.01
N ALA A 91 -8.35 13.15 9.14
CA ALA A 91 -8.04 14.30 8.31
C ALA A 91 -7.50 13.86 6.94
N ILE A 92 -7.62 14.72 5.96
CA ILE A 92 -7.14 14.52 4.59
C ILE A 92 -6.29 15.71 4.17
N HIS A 93 -5.06 15.41 3.77
CA HIS A 93 -4.16 16.36 3.12
C HIS A 93 -4.06 16.06 1.62
N VAL A 94 -4.21 17.09 0.80
CA VAL A 94 -4.11 17.01 -0.66
C VAL A 94 -2.75 17.58 -1.07
N GLY A 95 -1.83 16.72 -1.49
CA GLY A 95 -0.53 17.11 -2.03
C GLY A 95 -0.66 17.63 -3.46
N ASN A 96 -1.34 16.86 -4.32
CA ASN A 96 -1.79 17.27 -5.64
C ASN A 96 -3.15 16.62 -5.94
N GLY A 97 -4.04 17.34 -6.60
CA GLY A 97 -5.48 17.00 -6.65
C GLY A 97 -5.96 16.39 -7.95
N PHE A 98 -5.11 15.91 -8.85
CA PHE A 98 -5.53 15.26 -10.09
C PHE A 98 -5.95 13.80 -9.85
N GLY A 99 -7.05 13.59 -9.14
CA GLY A 99 -7.54 12.26 -8.76
C GLY A 99 -8.91 12.35 -8.10
N LYS A 100 -9.41 11.18 -7.66
CA LYS A 100 -10.69 11.09 -6.95
C LYS A 100 -10.45 10.54 -5.56
N LEU A 101 -10.90 11.31 -4.57
CA LEU A 101 -11.03 10.85 -3.19
C LEU A 101 -12.43 11.19 -2.72
N LEU A 102 -13.32 10.20 -2.73
CA LEU A 102 -14.66 10.38 -2.17
C LEU A 102 -14.59 10.54 -0.66
N GLY A 103 -15.55 11.25 -0.09
CA GLY A 103 -15.61 11.51 1.35
C GLY A 103 -14.76 12.69 1.82
N VAL A 104 -13.90 13.28 0.96
CA VAL A 104 -12.96 14.32 1.34
C VAL A 104 -13.62 15.53 1.98
N THR A 105 -14.76 15.98 1.47
CA THR A 105 -15.46 17.18 1.99
C THR A 105 -15.94 16.97 3.42
N GLN A 106 -16.61 15.85 3.71
CA GLN A 106 -17.08 15.56 5.06
C GLN A 106 -15.93 15.38 6.05
N VAL A 107 -14.91 14.62 5.69
CA VAL A 107 -13.75 14.41 6.58
C VAL A 107 -13.05 15.73 6.90
N ARG A 108 -12.87 16.62 5.92
CA ARG A 108 -12.23 17.93 6.15
C ARG A 108 -13.08 18.87 7.01
N GLU A 109 -14.39 18.90 6.78
CA GLU A 109 -15.29 19.80 7.52
C GLU A 109 -15.60 19.30 8.94
N LEU A 110 -15.85 17.98 9.10
CA LEU A 110 -16.25 17.42 10.39
C LEU A 110 -15.08 16.88 11.21
N GLY A 111 -13.93 16.62 10.59
CA GLY A 111 -12.76 16.09 11.27
C GLY A 111 -12.93 14.64 11.76
N GLU A 112 -13.85 13.91 11.17
CA GLU A 112 -14.15 12.51 11.53
C GLU A 112 -14.51 11.67 10.31
N MET A 113 -14.34 10.36 10.43
CA MET A 113 -14.64 9.38 9.41
C MET A 113 -15.61 8.33 9.97
N GLU A 114 -16.65 7.98 9.19
CA GLU A 114 -17.74 7.10 9.58
C GLU A 114 -17.80 5.79 8.80
N THR A 115 -16.83 5.56 7.89
CA THR A 115 -16.74 4.35 7.07
C THR A 115 -15.32 3.79 7.07
N PRO A 116 -15.11 2.53 6.67
CA PRO A 116 -13.80 2.08 6.23
C PRO A 116 -13.23 2.95 5.11
N ILE A 117 -11.92 2.82 4.85
CA ILE A 117 -11.28 3.39 3.66
C ILE A 117 -11.17 2.28 2.63
N LEU A 118 -11.59 2.53 1.39
CA LEU A 118 -11.34 1.66 0.26
C LEU A 118 -10.33 2.30 -0.70
N LEU A 119 -9.43 1.48 -1.22
CA LEU A 119 -8.53 1.82 -2.31
C LEU A 119 -8.85 0.91 -3.50
N THR A 120 -8.85 1.48 -4.73
CA THR A 120 -9.22 0.74 -5.94
C THR A 120 -8.72 1.43 -7.22
N CYS A 121 -9.22 1.05 -8.39
CA CYS A 121 -8.93 1.70 -9.68
C CYS A 121 -9.74 2.98 -9.87
N THR A 122 -9.25 3.93 -10.70
CA THR A 122 -9.86 5.26 -10.87
C THR A 122 -11.32 5.21 -11.33
N LEU A 123 -11.68 4.36 -12.30
CA LEU A 123 -13.08 4.24 -12.74
C LEU A 123 -13.92 3.29 -11.88
N CYS A 124 -13.32 2.60 -10.92
CA CYS A 124 -14.01 1.70 -9.99
C CYS A 124 -14.54 2.40 -8.72
N VAL A 125 -14.13 3.64 -8.47
CA VAL A 125 -14.42 4.38 -7.23
C VAL A 125 -15.92 4.39 -6.90
N TRP A 126 -16.77 4.66 -7.88
CA TRP A 126 -18.23 4.76 -7.65
C TRP A 126 -18.87 3.41 -7.34
N ASN A 127 -18.46 2.33 -8.03
CA ASN A 127 -18.92 0.97 -7.72
C ASN A 127 -18.49 0.56 -6.32
N ALA A 128 -17.26 0.90 -5.94
CA ALA A 128 -16.75 0.60 -4.61
C ALA A 128 -17.48 1.39 -3.51
N ALA A 129 -17.81 2.66 -3.76
CA ALA A 129 -18.55 3.49 -2.83
C ALA A 129 -19.98 2.99 -2.61
N ASP A 130 -20.69 2.64 -3.69
CA ASP A 130 -22.04 2.09 -3.63
C ASP A 130 -22.06 0.75 -2.87
N ALA A 131 -21.13 -0.15 -3.20
CA ALA A 131 -21.01 -1.43 -2.52
C ALA A 131 -20.69 -1.28 -1.01
N MET A 132 -19.83 -0.34 -0.64
CA MET A 132 -19.51 -0.04 0.77
C MET A 132 -20.75 0.54 1.49
N ALA A 133 -21.47 1.46 0.89
CA ALA A 133 -22.70 2.00 1.46
C ALA A 133 -23.73 0.88 1.68
N GLY A 134 -23.93 0.01 0.70
CA GLY A 134 -24.80 -1.17 0.83
C GLY A 134 -24.36 -2.14 1.93
N TRP A 135 -23.05 -2.38 2.08
CA TRP A 135 -22.51 -3.21 3.16
C TRP A 135 -22.72 -2.56 4.53
N MET A 136 -22.47 -1.25 4.67
CA MET A 136 -22.66 -0.49 5.91
C MET A 136 -24.12 -0.52 6.37
N LEU A 137 -25.06 -0.30 5.46
CA LEU A 137 -26.51 -0.30 5.78
C LEU A 137 -27.01 -1.65 6.32
N ARG A 138 -26.33 -2.75 6.02
CA ARG A 138 -26.65 -4.09 6.55
C ARG A 138 -26.05 -4.36 7.93
N GLN A 139 -25.16 -3.48 8.44
CA GLN A 139 -24.57 -3.68 9.75
C GLN A 139 -25.59 -3.49 10.89
N PRO A 140 -25.43 -4.17 12.02
CA PRO A 140 -26.28 -3.97 13.19
C PRO A 140 -26.33 -2.49 13.61
N GLY A 141 -27.52 -2.02 13.95
CA GLY A 141 -27.74 -0.65 14.42
C GLY A 141 -27.82 0.41 13.32
N MET A 142 -27.94 0.03 12.04
CA MET A 142 -28.01 0.97 10.90
C MET A 142 -29.44 1.23 10.38
N ALA A 143 -30.48 0.64 10.96
CA ALA A 143 -31.84 0.71 10.43
C ALA A 143 -32.37 2.15 10.22
N GLU A 144 -32.01 3.08 11.11
CA GLU A 144 -32.46 4.47 11.05
C GLU A 144 -31.53 5.40 10.25
N VAL A 145 -30.41 4.87 9.75
CA VAL A 145 -29.42 5.65 9.00
C VAL A 145 -29.95 5.98 7.60
N ARG A 146 -29.85 7.24 7.20
CA ARG A 146 -30.38 7.76 5.93
C ARG A 146 -29.30 8.38 5.04
N SER A 147 -28.06 8.48 5.55
CA SER A 147 -26.93 9.05 4.84
C SER A 147 -25.64 8.39 5.29
N ILE A 148 -24.78 8.04 4.34
CA ILE A 148 -23.44 7.50 4.58
C ILE A 148 -22.50 8.20 3.61
N ASN A 149 -21.31 8.59 4.08
CA ASN A 149 -20.32 9.25 3.27
C ASN A 149 -19.06 8.36 3.10
N PRO A 150 -19.03 7.52 2.06
CA PRO A 150 -17.94 6.59 1.82
C PRO A 150 -16.59 7.29 1.58
N VAL A 151 -15.50 6.78 2.17
CA VAL A 151 -14.13 7.21 1.88
C VAL A 151 -13.51 6.22 0.91
N VAL A 152 -13.32 6.63 -0.35
CA VAL A 152 -12.77 5.79 -1.42
C VAL A 152 -11.72 6.55 -2.21
N GLY A 153 -10.47 6.06 -2.15
CA GLY A 153 -9.33 6.56 -2.90
C GLY A 153 -8.99 5.67 -4.10
N GLU A 154 -8.17 6.18 -5.03
CA GLU A 154 -7.87 5.48 -6.27
C GLU A 154 -6.49 5.80 -6.84
N THR A 155 -6.04 4.93 -7.73
CA THR A 155 -4.99 5.22 -8.69
C THR A 155 -5.37 4.70 -10.09
N ASN A 156 -4.78 5.27 -11.14
CA ASN A 156 -5.06 4.87 -12.51
C ASN A 156 -4.16 3.70 -12.92
N ASP A 157 -4.70 2.48 -12.87
CA ASP A 157 -4.02 1.24 -13.26
C ASP A 157 -4.22 0.85 -14.76
N GLY A 158 -4.73 1.78 -15.58
CA GLY A 158 -5.12 1.53 -16.97
C GLY A 158 -4.01 1.10 -17.93
N MET A 159 -2.74 1.04 -17.52
CA MET A 159 -1.66 0.48 -18.31
C MET A 159 -1.75 -1.07 -18.37
N LEU A 160 -2.13 -1.70 -17.28
CA LEU A 160 -2.21 -3.16 -17.13
C LEU A 160 -3.66 -3.67 -17.03
N ASN A 161 -4.61 -2.75 -16.82
CA ASN A 161 -6.01 -3.06 -16.55
C ASN A 161 -6.93 -2.44 -17.62
N ASP A 162 -7.88 -3.21 -18.12
CA ASP A 162 -9.01 -2.64 -18.87
C ASP A 162 -9.91 -1.85 -17.92
N ILE A 163 -9.45 -0.64 -17.60
CA ILE A 163 -10.09 0.21 -16.62
C ILE A 163 -11.51 0.66 -17.04
N ARG A 164 -11.81 0.65 -18.35
CA ARG A 164 -13.13 1.05 -18.89
C ARG A 164 -14.19 -0.01 -18.64
N SER A 165 -13.83 -1.27 -18.49
CA SER A 165 -14.75 -2.34 -18.11
C SER A 165 -15.24 -2.21 -16.68
N ARG A 166 -14.57 -1.39 -15.84
CA ARG A 166 -14.90 -1.15 -14.42
C ARG A 166 -15.06 -2.47 -13.64
N PRO A 167 -14.05 -3.34 -13.62
CA PRO A 167 -14.17 -4.75 -13.24
C PRO A 167 -14.32 -5.00 -11.73
N VAL A 168 -14.28 -3.96 -10.90
CA VAL A 168 -14.55 -4.10 -9.47
C VAL A 168 -16.05 -4.05 -9.21
N HIS A 169 -16.58 -5.16 -8.70
CA HIS A 169 -18.00 -5.37 -8.37
C HIS A 169 -18.23 -5.43 -6.86
N ALA A 170 -19.50 -5.45 -6.45
CA ALA A 170 -19.89 -5.39 -5.04
C ALA A 170 -19.34 -6.56 -4.22
N GLU A 171 -19.30 -7.77 -4.76
CA GLU A 171 -18.75 -8.95 -4.09
C GLU A 171 -17.24 -8.81 -3.77
N HIS A 172 -16.45 -8.14 -4.61
CA HIS A 172 -15.05 -7.89 -4.35
C HIS A 172 -14.86 -6.96 -3.15
N VAL A 173 -15.67 -5.91 -3.08
CA VAL A 173 -15.66 -4.94 -1.98
C VAL A 173 -16.10 -5.58 -0.67
N VAL A 174 -17.24 -6.27 -0.68
CA VAL A 174 -17.77 -6.96 0.50
C VAL A 174 -16.76 -7.98 1.03
N ARG A 175 -16.19 -8.78 0.14
CA ARG A 175 -15.15 -9.75 0.53
C ARG A 175 -13.93 -9.08 1.13
N ALA A 176 -13.46 -7.94 0.59
CA ALA A 176 -12.34 -7.21 1.17
C ALA A 176 -12.65 -6.70 2.58
N LEU A 177 -13.86 -6.19 2.80
CA LEU A 177 -14.31 -5.72 4.12
C LEU A 177 -14.45 -6.86 5.14
N GLU A 178 -15.04 -7.99 4.74
CA GLU A 178 -15.33 -9.14 5.63
C GLU A 178 -14.10 -9.99 5.96
N THR A 179 -13.10 -10.03 5.07
CA THR A 179 -11.85 -10.77 5.29
C THR A 179 -10.74 -9.92 5.91
N ALA A 180 -11.04 -8.67 6.27
CA ALA A 180 -10.06 -7.78 6.88
C ALA A 180 -9.56 -8.32 8.24
N SER A 181 -8.24 -8.35 8.42
CA SER A 181 -7.56 -8.86 9.60
C SER A 181 -6.47 -7.92 10.08
N ASP A 182 -6.06 -8.08 11.32
CA ASP A 182 -4.98 -7.34 11.99
C ASP A 182 -3.60 -8.00 11.83
N GLY A 183 -3.52 -9.02 10.97
CA GLY A 183 -2.29 -9.75 10.70
C GLY A 183 -1.38 -9.05 9.67
N ARG A 184 -0.45 -9.84 9.11
CA ARG A 184 0.48 -9.39 8.08
C ARG A 184 -0.27 -8.93 6.81
N VAL A 185 0.00 -7.72 6.35
CA VAL A 185 -0.53 -7.18 5.10
C VAL A 185 0.28 -7.72 3.92
N ARG A 186 -0.40 -8.18 2.86
CA ARG A 186 0.27 -8.56 1.61
C ARG A 186 0.69 -7.30 0.84
N GLU A 187 1.87 -7.35 0.22
CA GLU A 187 2.47 -6.21 -0.50
C GLU A 187 2.72 -6.54 -1.97
N GLY A 188 3.02 -5.52 -2.77
CA GLY A 188 3.26 -5.64 -4.20
C GLY A 188 1.97 -5.67 -5.03
N ALA A 189 1.91 -6.53 -6.05
CA ALA A 189 0.84 -6.62 -7.03
C ALA A 189 -0.42 -7.32 -6.48
N VAL A 190 -1.00 -6.80 -5.41
CA VAL A 190 -2.18 -7.39 -4.70
C VAL A 190 -3.25 -6.33 -4.45
N GLY A 191 -4.51 -6.76 -4.37
CA GLY A 191 -5.62 -5.86 -4.11
C GLY A 191 -5.62 -4.68 -5.08
N ALA A 192 -5.80 -3.47 -4.56
CA ALA A 192 -5.77 -2.23 -5.34
C ALA A 192 -4.41 -1.96 -6.03
N GLY A 193 -3.33 -2.64 -5.63
CA GLY A 193 -1.99 -2.50 -6.22
C GLY A 193 -1.71 -3.41 -7.40
N THR A 194 -2.66 -4.25 -7.83
CA THR A 194 -2.43 -5.30 -8.84
C THR A 194 -1.99 -4.75 -10.18
N GLY A 195 -2.60 -3.65 -10.68
CA GLY A 195 -2.29 -3.07 -12.00
C GLY A 195 -1.43 -1.81 -11.95
N THR A 196 -0.93 -1.38 -10.78
CA THR A 196 -0.24 -0.09 -10.61
C THR A 196 1.21 -0.11 -11.08
N VAL A 197 1.72 1.08 -11.45
CA VAL A 197 3.08 1.30 -11.96
C VAL A 197 3.72 2.45 -11.18
N ALA A 198 4.91 2.25 -10.61
CA ALA A 198 5.61 3.30 -9.90
C ALA A 198 7.06 3.43 -10.38
N PHE A 199 7.50 4.66 -10.68
CA PHE A 199 8.81 4.98 -11.26
C PHE A 199 9.15 4.20 -12.55
N GLY A 200 8.11 3.87 -13.35
CA GLY A 200 8.25 3.03 -14.54
C GLY A 200 8.45 1.54 -14.25
N TRP A 201 8.45 1.11 -12.98
CA TRP A 201 8.49 -0.28 -12.55
C TRP A 201 7.12 -0.72 -12.03
N LYS A 202 6.93 -2.03 -11.80
CA LYS A 202 5.71 -2.51 -11.17
C LYS A 202 5.58 -1.92 -9.77
N GLY A 203 4.51 -1.14 -9.55
CA GLY A 203 4.09 -0.62 -8.25
C GLY A 203 3.23 -1.61 -7.47
N GLY A 204 2.55 -1.14 -6.43
CA GLY A 204 1.71 -2.03 -5.63
C GLY A 204 1.21 -1.44 -4.32
N ILE A 205 0.70 -2.32 -3.48
CA ILE A 205 0.48 -2.03 -2.06
C ILE A 205 1.81 -2.17 -1.33
N GLY A 206 2.09 -1.22 -0.45
CA GLY A 206 3.20 -1.30 0.49
C GLY A 206 2.78 -0.83 1.86
N THR A 207 3.46 -1.30 2.89
CA THR A 207 3.14 -0.93 4.27
C THR A 207 4.40 -0.86 5.13
N SER A 208 4.33 -0.10 6.21
CA SER A 208 5.38 0.03 7.21
C SER A 208 4.82 0.59 8.50
N SER A 209 5.55 0.48 9.59
CA SER A 209 5.21 1.10 10.87
C SER A 209 6.44 1.64 11.60
N ARG A 210 6.17 2.47 12.61
CA ARG A 210 7.16 2.92 13.60
C ARG A 210 6.54 2.80 14.98
N ALA A 211 7.22 2.07 15.85
CA ALA A 211 6.90 1.98 17.28
C ALA A 211 7.80 2.96 18.04
N LEU A 212 7.23 4.06 18.52
CA LEU A 212 7.99 5.05 19.28
C LEU A 212 8.35 4.49 20.67
N PRO A 213 9.61 4.64 21.11
CA PRO A 213 9.97 4.32 22.50
C PRO A 213 9.20 5.21 23.49
N SER A 214 9.05 4.77 24.73
CA SER A 214 8.30 5.51 25.75
C SER A 214 8.84 6.93 25.98
N THR A 215 10.13 7.15 25.82
CA THR A 215 10.78 8.47 25.87
C THR A 215 10.31 9.43 24.78
N LEU A 216 9.72 8.92 23.70
CA LEU A 216 9.14 9.67 22.58
C LEU A 216 7.61 9.55 22.54
N GLY A 217 6.97 9.12 23.64
CA GLY A 217 5.51 9.02 23.77
C GLY A 217 4.95 7.61 23.73
N GLY A 218 5.69 6.61 23.25
CA GLY A 218 5.27 5.19 23.24
C GLY A 218 4.20 4.85 22.20
N TYR A 219 3.86 5.76 21.30
CA TYR A 219 2.80 5.55 20.29
C TYR A 219 3.31 4.78 19.08
N THR A 220 2.37 4.16 18.37
CA THR A 220 2.60 3.50 17.09
C THR A 220 2.05 4.34 15.94
N VAL A 221 2.83 4.43 14.87
CA VAL A 221 2.39 4.99 13.58
C VAL A 221 2.50 3.90 12.53
N GLY A 222 1.43 3.64 11.79
CA GLY A 222 1.40 2.71 10.68
C GLY A 222 1.00 3.39 9.38
N VAL A 223 1.60 2.96 8.28
CA VAL A 223 1.33 3.51 6.94
C VAL A 223 1.03 2.38 5.96
N LEU A 224 0.04 2.59 5.10
CA LEU A 224 -0.24 1.77 3.93
C LEU A 224 -0.32 2.68 2.70
N VAL A 225 0.31 2.28 1.60
CA VAL A 225 0.28 3.02 0.34
C VAL A 225 -0.26 2.16 -0.80
N GLN A 226 -0.94 2.81 -1.75
CA GLN A 226 -1.19 2.32 -3.11
C GLN A 226 -0.34 3.17 -4.04
N SER A 227 0.81 2.65 -4.50
CA SER A 227 1.80 3.39 -5.28
C SER A 227 1.58 3.23 -6.78
N ASN A 228 1.40 4.38 -7.49
CA ASN A 228 1.21 4.42 -8.94
C ASN A 228 1.64 5.78 -9.48
N PHE A 229 2.90 6.14 -9.36
CA PHE A 229 3.40 7.48 -9.71
C PHE A 229 4.82 7.42 -10.27
N GLY A 230 5.25 8.50 -10.91
CA GLY A 230 6.58 8.62 -11.50
C GLY A 230 7.52 9.55 -10.73
N GLY A 231 8.72 9.71 -11.26
CA GLY A 231 9.76 10.56 -10.68
C GLY A 231 11.16 10.06 -10.94
N VAL A 232 12.10 10.35 -10.04
CA VAL A 232 13.50 9.92 -10.10
C VAL A 232 13.81 9.09 -8.85
N LEU A 233 13.56 7.78 -8.91
CA LEU A 233 13.66 6.89 -7.74
C LEU A 233 14.95 7.10 -6.97
N SER A 234 14.81 7.42 -5.69
CA SER A 234 15.88 7.51 -4.70
C SER A 234 15.60 6.56 -3.54
N ILE A 235 16.61 5.83 -3.07
CA ILE A 235 16.52 4.94 -1.92
C ILE A 235 17.70 5.25 -0.99
N ASN A 236 17.42 5.69 0.24
CA ASN A 236 18.46 6.15 1.17
C ASN A 236 19.47 7.13 0.54
N GLY A 237 18.98 8.05 -0.30
CA GLY A 237 19.80 9.04 -1.00
C GLY A 237 20.58 8.50 -2.22
N ALA A 238 20.58 7.20 -2.49
CA ALA A 238 21.15 6.65 -3.70
C ALA A 238 20.26 6.92 -4.92
N PRO A 239 20.76 7.44 -6.05
CA PRO A 239 19.99 7.84 -7.21
C PRO A 239 19.63 6.63 -8.11
N VAL A 240 18.85 5.69 -7.56
CA VAL A 240 18.57 4.37 -8.16
C VAL A 240 17.96 4.49 -9.56
N GLY A 241 16.98 5.40 -9.73
CA GLY A 241 16.31 5.60 -11.03
C GLY A 241 17.30 6.03 -12.13
N ARG A 242 18.22 6.93 -11.82
CA ARG A 242 19.28 7.39 -12.75
C ARG A 242 20.26 6.26 -13.09
N GLU A 243 20.70 5.52 -12.09
CA GLU A 243 21.65 4.42 -12.24
C GLU A 243 21.07 3.24 -13.04
N LEU A 244 19.76 2.99 -12.91
CA LEU A 244 19.04 2.00 -13.70
C LEU A 244 18.67 2.51 -15.10
N GLY A 245 18.81 3.80 -15.38
CA GLY A 245 18.43 4.42 -16.65
C GLY A 245 16.92 4.44 -16.87
N ARG A 246 16.10 4.65 -15.81
CA ARG A 246 14.65 4.76 -15.89
C ARG A 246 14.16 5.81 -14.88
N TYR A 247 13.79 6.99 -15.40
CA TYR A 247 13.34 8.14 -14.61
C TYR A 247 12.48 9.10 -15.46
N ALA A 248 11.74 9.97 -14.81
CA ALA A 248 10.89 10.95 -15.46
C ALA A 248 11.71 11.93 -16.32
N PHE A 249 11.16 12.35 -17.47
CA PHE A 249 11.74 13.29 -18.42
C PHE A 249 13.05 12.82 -19.09
N GLN A 250 13.39 11.54 -19.00
CA GLN A 250 14.63 11.00 -19.55
C GLN A 250 14.75 11.26 -21.06
N ARG A 251 13.67 11.07 -21.82
CA ARG A 251 13.65 11.27 -23.27
C ARG A 251 13.77 12.74 -23.66
N GLU A 252 13.10 13.61 -22.91
CA GLU A 252 13.11 15.05 -23.11
C GLU A 252 14.51 15.64 -22.84
N LEU A 253 15.30 14.98 -21.98
CA LEU A 253 16.70 15.32 -21.72
C LEU A 253 17.67 14.68 -22.72
N GLY A 254 17.18 14.02 -23.78
CA GLY A 254 18.01 13.44 -24.84
C GLY A 254 18.78 12.18 -24.45
N ALA A 255 18.42 11.54 -23.33
CA ALA A 255 19.02 10.28 -22.92
C ALA A 255 18.32 9.06 -23.55
N ASP A 256 19.07 8.01 -23.89
CA ASP A 256 18.50 6.77 -24.39
C ASP A 256 17.57 6.14 -23.34
N ALA A 257 16.27 6.16 -23.61
CA ALA A 257 15.28 5.60 -22.73
C ALA A 257 14.90 4.18 -23.17
N ARG A 258 15.05 3.21 -22.29
CA ARG A 258 14.59 1.83 -22.50
C ARG A 258 13.29 1.58 -21.72
N GLY A 259 12.31 0.95 -22.38
CA GLY A 259 11.03 0.58 -21.76
C GLY A 259 9.93 1.67 -21.78
N PRO A 260 8.82 1.46 -21.06
CA PRO A 260 7.73 2.43 -20.97
C PRO A 260 8.21 3.77 -20.45
N GLN A 261 7.74 4.86 -21.03
CA GLN A 261 8.11 6.21 -20.61
C GLN A 261 7.48 6.48 -19.23
N ASP A 262 8.30 6.78 -18.24
CA ASP A 262 7.86 7.43 -17.02
C ASP A 262 7.65 8.92 -17.31
N ARG A 263 6.38 9.35 -17.34
CA ARG A 263 6.02 10.77 -17.54
C ARG A 263 5.97 11.54 -16.21
N GLY A 264 6.24 10.86 -15.09
CA GLY A 264 6.05 11.42 -13.77
C GLY A 264 4.60 11.48 -13.32
N ASP A 265 3.64 11.28 -14.23
CA ASP A 265 2.22 11.27 -13.92
C ASP A 265 1.83 10.00 -13.16
N GLY A 266 0.72 10.09 -12.44
CA GLY A 266 0.19 8.96 -11.70
C GLY A 266 -0.51 9.42 -10.43
N SER A 267 -0.60 8.55 -9.42
CA SER A 267 -1.29 8.86 -8.17
C SER A 267 -0.72 8.04 -7.03
N ILE A 268 -0.88 8.51 -5.80
CA ILE A 268 -0.65 7.71 -4.60
C ILE A 268 -1.73 7.97 -3.57
N MET A 269 -2.25 6.91 -2.99
CA MET A 269 -3.01 6.97 -1.75
C MET A 269 -2.10 6.57 -0.60
N ILE A 270 -1.99 7.43 0.42
CA ILE A 270 -1.22 7.19 1.64
C ILE A 270 -2.17 7.21 2.82
N VAL A 271 -2.35 6.07 3.46
CA VAL A 271 -3.18 5.93 4.66
C VAL A 271 -2.28 5.84 5.88
N VAL A 272 -2.47 6.76 6.82
CA VAL A 272 -1.70 6.88 8.07
C VAL A 272 -2.61 6.56 9.25
N ALA A 273 -2.26 5.57 10.04
CA ALA A 273 -2.94 5.23 11.29
C ALA A 273 -2.03 5.53 12.49
N THR A 274 -2.62 5.89 13.62
CA THR A 274 -1.91 5.98 14.90
C THR A 274 -2.84 5.67 16.07
N ASP A 275 -2.30 5.17 17.16
CA ASP A 275 -2.96 5.03 18.46
C ASP A 275 -2.77 6.25 19.37
N ALA A 276 -2.07 7.27 18.91
CA ALA A 276 -1.95 8.52 19.63
C ALA A 276 -3.29 9.28 19.65
N PRO A 277 -3.70 9.86 20.81
CA PRO A 277 -4.92 10.65 20.91
C PRO A 277 -4.72 12.00 20.20
N LEU A 278 -5.26 12.12 18.99
CA LEU A 278 -5.09 13.29 18.13
C LEU A 278 -6.42 13.86 17.66
N SER A 279 -6.51 15.19 17.68
CA SER A 279 -7.58 15.92 17.01
C SER A 279 -7.42 15.86 15.48
N ALA A 280 -8.50 16.17 14.74
CA ALA A 280 -8.45 16.28 13.27
C ALA A 280 -7.38 17.26 12.79
N ARG A 281 -7.19 18.40 13.47
CA ARG A 281 -6.13 19.37 13.16
C ARG A 281 -4.74 18.74 13.29
N SER A 282 -4.49 17.99 14.34
CA SER A 282 -3.20 17.32 14.56
C SER A 282 -3.00 16.18 13.54
N LEU A 283 -4.07 15.47 13.16
CA LEU A 283 -4.06 14.45 12.11
C LEU A 283 -3.80 15.04 10.71
N GLU A 284 -4.31 16.24 10.38
CA GLU A 284 -3.98 16.90 9.11
C GLU A 284 -2.48 17.21 9.02
N ARG A 285 -1.89 17.69 10.13
CA ARG A 285 -0.43 17.90 10.21
C ARG A 285 0.34 16.57 10.05
N LEU A 286 -0.23 15.48 10.52
CA LEU A 286 0.34 14.13 10.34
C LEU A 286 0.24 13.71 8.86
N ALA A 287 -0.94 13.81 8.25
CA ALA A 287 -1.17 13.50 6.84
C ALA A 287 -0.24 14.29 5.91
N SER A 288 0.02 15.56 6.20
CA SER A 288 0.96 16.38 5.41
C SER A 288 2.41 15.89 5.48
N ARG A 289 2.83 15.16 6.53
CA ARG A 289 4.18 14.57 6.63
C ARG A 289 4.33 13.30 5.80
N ALA A 290 3.23 12.66 5.42
CA ALA A 290 3.26 11.59 4.43
C ALA A 290 3.80 12.09 3.08
N ILE A 291 3.46 13.32 2.70
CA ILE A 291 3.99 13.97 1.48
C ILE A 291 5.51 14.21 1.58
N VAL A 292 6.04 14.48 2.77
CA VAL A 292 7.50 14.54 2.97
C VAL A 292 8.16 13.19 2.72
N GLY A 293 7.57 12.09 3.21
CA GLY A 293 8.04 10.73 2.95
C GLY A 293 7.98 10.37 1.46
N LEU A 294 6.90 10.75 0.76
CA LEU A 294 6.76 10.62 -0.69
C LEU A 294 7.89 11.34 -1.43
N GLY A 295 8.15 12.60 -1.10
CA GLY A 295 9.22 13.39 -1.73
C GLY A 295 10.61 12.80 -1.56
N ARG A 296 10.89 12.11 -0.43
CA ARG A 296 12.18 11.44 -0.19
C ARG A 296 12.46 10.31 -1.17
N THR A 297 11.43 9.67 -1.72
CA THR A 297 11.57 8.61 -2.72
C THR A 297 11.89 9.12 -4.13
N GLY A 298 11.87 10.45 -4.34
CA GLY A 298 12.13 11.09 -5.63
C GLY A 298 10.88 11.38 -6.44
N ALA A 299 9.70 11.34 -5.84
CA ALA A 299 8.45 11.79 -6.43
C ALA A 299 8.39 13.33 -6.44
N SER A 300 7.88 13.91 -7.53
CA SER A 300 7.72 15.36 -7.68
C SER A 300 6.27 15.85 -7.63
N MET A 301 5.30 14.92 -7.50
CA MET A 301 3.86 15.24 -7.50
C MET A 301 3.50 16.08 -8.72
N THR A 302 3.66 15.51 -9.91
CA THR A 302 3.43 16.21 -11.18
C THR A 302 1.96 16.62 -11.34
N ASN A 303 1.68 17.54 -12.26
CA ASN A 303 0.34 18.08 -12.45
C ASN A 303 -0.74 16.99 -12.70
N GLY A 304 -0.38 15.89 -13.35
CA GLY A 304 -1.27 14.75 -13.64
C GLY A 304 -1.39 13.73 -12.48
N SER A 305 -0.82 13.99 -11.32
CA SER A 305 -0.82 13.10 -10.16
C SER A 305 -1.95 13.42 -9.18
N GLY A 306 -2.55 12.39 -8.57
CA GLY A 306 -3.47 12.50 -7.43
C GLY A 306 -2.79 11.98 -6.17
N ASP A 307 -2.25 12.88 -5.34
CA ASP A 307 -1.44 12.55 -4.18
C ASP A 307 -2.17 12.93 -2.89
N TYR A 308 -2.66 11.93 -2.16
CA TYR A 308 -3.50 12.16 -1.00
C TYR A 308 -2.96 11.43 0.25
N GLY A 309 -2.89 12.16 1.36
CA GLY A 309 -2.67 11.62 2.69
C GLY A 309 -3.97 11.55 3.48
N ILE A 310 -4.34 10.39 3.98
CA ILE A 310 -5.51 10.17 4.85
C ILE A 310 -4.96 9.73 6.20
N ALA A 311 -5.19 10.50 7.27
CA ALA A 311 -4.74 10.15 8.61
C ALA A 311 -5.92 9.96 9.56
N PHE A 312 -5.85 8.96 10.45
CA PHE A 312 -6.83 8.73 11.50
C PHE A 312 -6.18 8.22 12.79
N SER A 313 -6.87 8.43 13.91
CA SER A 313 -6.48 7.88 15.21
C SER A 313 -7.43 6.77 15.64
N THR A 314 -6.86 5.67 16.15
CA THR A 314 -7.64 4.55 16.72
C THR A 314 -7.86 4.68 18.23
N ALA A 315 -7.24 5.67 18.89
CA ALA A 315 -7.34 5.89 20.33
C ALA A 315 -8.82 5.97 20.78
N ALA A 316 -9.20 5.20 21.78
CA ALA A 316 -10.59 5.09 22.19
C ALA A 316 -11.15 6.41 22.76
N GLU A 317 -10.31 7.18 23.46
CA GLU A 317 -10.65 8.44 24.10
C GLU A 317 -10.95 9.61 23.14
N VAL A 318 -10.60 9.45 21.85
CA VAL A 318 -10.90 10.48 20.82
C VAL A 318 -12.01 10.07 19.86
N ARG A 319 -12.57 8.86 20.01
CA ARG A 319 -13.67 8.39 19.19
C ARG A 319 -14.97 9.15 19.48
N ARG A 320 -15.81 9.31 18.50
CA ARG A 320 -17.07 10.03 18.60
C ARG A 320 -18.26 9.12 18.40
N GLN A 321 -19.17 9.15 19.38
CA GLN A 321 -20.41 8.37 19.31
C GLN A 321 -21.45 9.08 18.43
N PHE A 322 -22.02 8.36 17.48
CA PHE A 322 -23.13 8.86 16.67
C PHE A 322 -24.30 9.30 17.56
N GLY A 323 -24.84 10.49 17.31
CA GLY A 323 -25.97 11.04 18.03
C GLY A 323 -25.66 11.61 19.42
N ALA A 324 -24.39 11.63 19.84
CA ALA A 324 -24.00 12.31 21.07
C ALA A 324 -24.29 13.83 20.98
N ARG A 325 -24.95 14.39 21.98
CA ARG A 325 -25.30 15.83 22.04
C ARG A 325 -24.64 16.55 23.22
N ALA A 326 -24.16 15.80 24.18
CA ALA A 326 -23.49 16.39 25.35
C ALA A 326 -22.02 16.72 24.99
N PRO A 327 -21.47 17.82 25.53
CA PRO A 327 -20.04 18.07 25.46
C PRO A 327 -19.26 16.90 26.07
N ALA A 328 -18.20 16.46 25.41
CA ALA A 328 -17.27 15.48 25.93
C ALA A 328 -15.85 16.03 25.89
N PRO A 329 -15.01 15.77 26.94
CA PRO A 329 -13.60 16.07 26.88
C PRO A 329 -12.99 15.34 25.68
N MET A 330 -12.08 16.00 24.95
CA MET A 330 -11.32 15.39 23.89
C MET A 330 -9.85 15.42 24.27
N ALA A 331 -9.24 14.26 24.36
CA ALA A 331 -7.80 14.17 24.47
C ALA A 331 -7.15 14.67 23.18
N ASP A 332 -6.08 15.45 23.28
CA ASP A 332 -5.25 15.85 22.14
C ASP A 332 -3.81 16.05 22.63
N LEU A 333 -2.85 15.50 21.94
CA LEU A 333 -1.45 15.69 22.30
C LEU A 333 -1.06 17.16 22.12
N PRO A 334 -0.29 17.74 23.07
CA PRO A 334 0.24 19.08 22.91
C PRO A 334 1.19 19.16 21.71
N ASN A 335 1.29 20.35 21.12
CA ASN A 335 2.12 20.57 19.92
C ASN A 335 3.57 20.11 20.08
N ASP A 336 4.14 20.27 21.27
CA ASP A 336 5.54 19.92 21.55
C ASP A 336 5.80 18.42 21.56
N ALA A 337 4.75 17.58 21.73
CA ALA A 337 4.83 16.13 21.67
C ALA A 337 4.65 15.56 20.22
N MET A 338 4.37 16.39 19.23
CA MET A 338 4.06 15.94 17.88
C MET A 338 5.26 15.56 17.02
N SER A 339 6.46 16.08 17.29
CA SER A 339 7.63 15.91 16.42
C SER A 339 8.05 14.46 16.20
N PRO A 340 8.03 13.57 17.22
CA PRO A 340 8.34 12.15 17.00
C PRO A 340 7.35 11.46 16.03
N LEU A 341 6.05 11.80 16.10
CA LEU A 341 5.02 11.29 15.21
C LEU A 341 5.24 11.77 13.77
N PHE A 342 5.65 13.01 13.57
CA PHE A 342 5.98 13.55 12.24
C PHE A 342 7.15 12.80 11.60
N GLN A 343 8.22 12.55 12.38
CA GLN A 343 9.34 11.74 11.91
C GLN A 343 8.90 10.33 11.56
N ALA A 344 8.08 9.71 12.41
CA ALA A 344 7.55 8.36 12.21
C ALA A 344 6.76 8.24 10.91
N VAL A 345 5.87 9.21 10.62
CA VAL A 345 5.09 9.21 9.36
C VAL A 345 6.00 9.34 8.14
N ALA A 346 6.96 10.27 8.17
CA ALA A 346 7.85 10.48 7.03
C ALA A 346 8.68 9.21 6.71
N GLU A 347 9.24 8.56 7.73
CA GLU A 347 10.01 7.33 7.58
C GLU A 347 9.15 6.14 7.15
N ALA A 348 7.98 5.96 7.80
CA ALA A 348 7.09 4.84 7.47
C ALA A 348 6.52 4.98 6.06
N THR A 349 6.23 6.20 5.59
CA THR A 349 5.75 6.44 4.23
C THR A 349 6.84 6.11 3.20
N GLU A 350 8.05 6.59 3.40
CA GLU A 350 9.19 6.28 2.54
C GLU A 350 9.40 4.75 2.45
N GLU A 351 9.41 4.05 3.59
CA GLU A 351 9.60 2.61 3.62
C GLU A 351 8.44 1.85 2.98
N ALA A 352 7.19 2.25 3.22
CA ALA A 352 6.02 1.62 2.60
C ALA A 352 6.06 1.71 1.06
N ILE A 353 6.47 2.85 0.51
CA ILE A 353 6.64 3.03 -0.93
C ILE A 353 7.72 2.08 -1.46
N ILE A 354 8.87 2.00 -0.81
CA ILE A 354 9.97 1.12 -1.23
C ILE A 354 9.55 -0.35 -1.10
N ASN A 355 8.84 -0.73 -0.04
CA ASN A 355 8.29 -2.08 0.12
C ASN A 355 7.33 -2.44 -1.02
N SER A 356 6.49 -1.50 -1.49
CA SER A 356 5.58 -1.73 -2.62
C SER A 356 6.32 -2.13 -3.90
N LEU A 357 7.49 -1.53 -4.15
CA LEU A 357 8.36 -1.83 -5.31
C LEU A 357 9.15 -3.13 -5.12
N PHE A 358 9.65 -3.37 -3.91
CA PHE A 358 10.44 -4.56 -3.60
C PHE A 358 9.60 -5.83 -3.68
N ALA A 359 8.36 -5.80 -3.18
CA ALA A 359 7.45 -6.93 -3.18
C ALA A 359 6.76 -7.17 -4.52
N ALA A 360 6.73 -6.19 -5.43
CA ALA A 360 6.01 -6.30 -6.69
C ALA A 360 6.71 -7.26 -7.66
N GLU A 361 5.92 -8.07 -8.36
CA GLU A 361 6.36 -9.00 -9.40
C GLU A 361 6.05 -8.46 -10.79
N THR A 362 6.84 -8.85 -11.81
CA THR A 362 6.54 -8.53 -13.21
C THR A 362 5.12 -8.95 -13.55
N THR A 363 4.36 -8.03 -14.10
CA THR A 363 2.93 -8.24 -14.37
C THR A 363 2.63 -7.91 -15.83
N THR A 364 1.89 -8.80 -16.48
CA THR A 364 1.36 -8.62 -17.86
C THR A 364 -0.15 -8.45 -17.80
N GLY A 365 -0.66 -7.47 -18.52
CA GLY A 365 -2.09 -7.23 -18.64
C GLY A 365 -2.38 -6.17 -19.72
N SER A 366 -3.55 -6.20 -20.29
CA SER A 366 -4.02 -5.23 -21.31
C SER A 366 -3.02 -4.98 -22.46
N GLY A 367 -2.30 -6.04 -22.87
CA GLY A 367 -1.31 -5.97 -23.94
C GLY A 367 0.04 -5.35 -23.55
N ALA A 368 0.25 -5.00 -22.28
CA ALA A 368 1.50 -4.45 -21.75
C ALA A 368 2.14 -5.38 -20.72
N THR A 369 3.46 -5.30 -20.59
CA THR A 369 4.20 -5.94 -19.50
C THR A 369 4.97 -4.87 -18.74
N VAL A 370 4.78 -4.82 -17.42
CA VAL A 370 5.54 -3.94 -16.54
C VAL A 370 6.44 -4.80 -15.65
N GLU A 371 7.74 -4.56 -15.78
CA GLU A 371 8.76 -5.31 -15.06
C GLU A 371 8.81 -4.94 -13.59
N ALA A 372 9.11 -5.93 -12.76
CA ALA A 372 9.49 -5.70 -11.36
C ALA A 372 10.81 -4.93 -11.26
N LEU A 373 10.97 -4.17 -10.18
CA LEU A 373 12.25 -3.53 -9.86
C LEU A 373 13.38 -4.59 -9.80
N PRO A 374 14.51 -4.44 -10.55
CA PRO A 374 15.58 -5.42 -10.61
C PRO A 374 16.43 -5.36 -9.32
N LEU A 375 16.04 -6.11 -8.29
CA LEU A 375 16.59 -6.00 -6.94
C LEU A 375 18.10 -6.25 -6.88
N ASP A 376 18.64 -7.20 -7.65
CA ASP A 376 20.09 -7.47 -7.67
C ASP A 376 20.88 -6.22 -8.06
N ARG A 377 20.44 -5.53 -9.13
CA ARG A 377 21.06 -4.29 -9.57
C ARG A 377 20.85 -3.15 -8.57
N VAL A 378 19.65 -3.07 -7.98
CA VAL A 378 19.38 -2.10 -6.91
C VAL A 378 20.33 -2.30 -5.75
N MET A 379 20.53 -3.53 -5.31
CA MET A 379 21.43 -3.85 -4.19
C MET A 379 22.89 -3.52 -4.52
N GLU A 380 23.34 -3.70 -5.76
CA GLU A 380 24.66 -3.27 -6.22
C GLU A 380 24.82 -1.74 -6.14
N ILE A 381 23.82 -0.99 -6.61
CA ILE A 381 23.80 0.46 -6.53
C ILE A 381 23.85 0.91 -5.08
N LEU A 382 22.98 0.37 -4.21
CA LEU A 382 22.94 0.74 -2.81
C LEU A 382 24.25 0.48 -2.06
N ARG A 383 24.96 -0.64 -2.39
CA ARG A 383 26.31 -0.90 -1.85
C ARG A 383 27.31 0.16 -2.30
N ARG A 384 27.32 0.52 -3.59
CA ARG A 384 28.22 1.54 -4.16
C ARG A 384 28.03 2.92 -3.52
N TYR A 385 26.78 3.27 -3.16
CA TYR A 385 26.43 4.54 -2.50
C TYR A 385 26.46 4.46 -0.97
N ASN A 386 26.89 3.35 -0.36
CA ASN A 386 26.88 3.12 1.08
C ASN A 386 25.49 3.28 1.74
N ALA A 387 24.43 2.93 1.03
CA ALA A 387 23.03 3.12 1.43
C ALA A 387 22.42 1.88 2.14
N LEU A 388 23.24 0.90 2.56
CA LEU A 388 22.80 -0.32 3.23
C LEU A 388 23.27 -0.38 4.69
N GLY A 389 22.48 -1.07 5.53
CA GLY A 389 22.85 -1.42 6.90
C GLY A 389 23.03 -0.21 7.81
N TRP A 390 22.30 0.86 7.60
CA TRP A 390 22.40 2.06 8.43
C TRP A 390 21.97 1.82 9.87
N ASP A 391 21.00 0.93 10.10
CA ASP A 391 20.59 0.46 11.43
C ASP A 391 21.73 -0.18 12.24
N ARG A 392 22.68 -0.86 11.57
CA ARG A 392 23.84 -1.49 12.21
C ARG A 392 24.97 -0.51 12.51
N ARG A 393 25.03 0.62 11.78
CA ARG A 393 26.09 1.63 11.92
C ARG A 393 25.77 2.67 12.97
N LEU A 394 24.50 2.88 13.27
CA LEU A 394 24.07 3.93 14.20
C LEU A 394 24.16 3.52 15.68
N GLY A 395 24.69 2.36 16.02
CA GLY A 395 24.94 1.88 17.38
C GLY A 395 23.80 2.22 18.34
N HIS A 396 22.99 1.26 18.66
CA HIS A 396 21.89 1.46 19.63
C HIS A 396 22.44 1.43 21.05
#